data_30f1fa66f74901086447c4d8a830d301
#
_entry.id   30f1fa66f74901086447c4d8a830d301
#
_cell.length_a   1.000
_cell.length_b   1.000
_cell.length_c   1.000
_cell.angle_alpha   90.00
_cell.angle_beta   90.00
_cell.angle_gamma   90.00
#
_symmetry.space_group_name_H-M   'P 1'
#
loop_
_entity.id
_entity.type
_entity.pdbx_description
1 polymer ?
#
loop_
_entity_poly.entity_id
_entity_poly.type
_entity_poly.pdbx_seq_one_letter_code
_entity_poly.pdbx_strand_id
1 'polypeptide(L)'
;LDQVMEYLRDALAQGEEVVPISVNFSRRHNEYADFVPNILKRLKDYKVPSDLLEVEVTESVFMSDLNKLTNNLETLRDRGVEISVDDFGSGYSSLNLLSKVAVDTVKLDKQFLDDTMNSEREETALTIIKYLTKMLRHLGFKVLAEGVETSEQLEMLRLADCDIVQGYFYAKPMPIGEFRTFLQEFNERDN
;
A
#
# COMPACT_ATOMS: atom_id res chain seq x y z
N LEU A 1 -0.04 -1.20 -15.13
CA LEU A 1 -1.46 -0.89 -14.91
C LEU A 1 -2.36 -1.74 -15.81
N ASP A 2 -2.10 -1.81 -17.14
CA ASP A 2 -2.98 -2.54 -18.07
C ASP A 2 -3.08 -4.04 -17.72
N GLN A 3 -1.99 -4.70 -17.31
CA GLN A 3 -2.02 -6.09 -16.85
C GLN A 3 -2.92 -6.29 -15.61
N VAL A 4 -2.90 -5.35 -14.67
CA VAL A 4 -3.77 -5.36 -13.49
C VAL A 4 -5.23 -5.22 -13.91
N MET A 5 -5.52 -4.27 -14.81
CA MET A 5 -6.88 -4.06 -15.32
C MET A 5 -7.43 -5.28 -16.07
N GLU A 6 -6.59 -5.92 -16.88
CA GLU A 6 -6.97 -7.16 -17.61
C GLU A 6 -7.28 -8.29 -16.63
N TYR A 7 -6.42 -8.50 -15.64
CA TYR A 7 -6.63 -9.52 -14.63
C TYR A 7 -7.93 -9.29 -13.85
N LEU A 8 -8.13 -8.08 -13.31
CA LEU A 8 -9.33 -7.75 -12.52
C LEU A 8 -10.61 -7.89 -13.35
N ARG A 9 -10.60 -7.38 -14.60
CA ARG A 9 -11.73 -7.54 -15.51
C ARG A 9 -12.08 -9.02 -15.73
N ASP A 10 -11.07 -9.84 -16.01
CA ASP A 10 -11.28 -11.24 -16.36
C ASP A 10 -11.73 -12.08 -15.17
N ALA A 11 -11.17 -11.82 -13.98
CA ALA A 11 -11.58 -12.45 -12.75
C ALA A 11 -13.01 -12.07 -12.34
N LEU A 12 -13.35 -10.78 -12.40
CA LEU A 12 -14.71 -10.29 -12.14
C LEU A 12 -15.75 -10.87 -13.13
N ALA A 13 -15.39 -10.96 -14.42
CA ALA A 13 -16.27 -11.56 -15.42
C ALA A 13 -16.53 -13.04 -15.20
N GLN A 14 -15.63 -13.75 -14.52
CA GLN A 14 -15.78 -15.15 -14.13
C GLN A 14 -16.45 -15.33 -12.76
N GLY A 15 -16.77 -14.23 -12.07
CA GLY A 15 -17.37 -14.26 -10.73
C GLY A 15 -16.38 -14.70 -9.65
N GLU A 16 -15.08 -14.55 -9.91
CA GLU A 16 -14.04 -14.86 -8.94
C GLU A 16 -13.97 -13.78 -7.85
N GLU A 17 -13.58 -14.21 -6.67
CA GLU A 17 -13.25 -13.30 -5.59
C GLU A 17 -11.92 -12.58 -5.89
N VAL A 18 -11.92 -11.27 -5.79
CA VAL A 18 -10.76 -10.42 -6.09
C VAL A 18 -10.45 -9.54 -4.89
N VAL A 19 -9.19 -9.14 -4.79
CA VAL A 19 -8.69 -8.21 -3.78
C VAL A 19 -8.18 -6.93 -4.45
N PRO A 20 -8.13 -5.79 -3.75
CA PRO A 20 -7.48 -4.59 -4.25
C PRO A 20 -6.03 -4.87 -4.65
N ILE A 21 -5.59 -4.27 -5.74
CA ILE A 21 -4.21 -4.40 -6.23
C ILE A 21 -3.56 -3.04 -6.30
N SER A 22 -2.40 -2.95 -5.64
CA SER A 22 -1.58 -1.74 -5.63
C SER A 22 -0.75 -1.60 -6.90
N VAL A 23 -0.58 -0.37 -7.36
CA VAL A 23 0.32 -0.03 -8.45
C VAL A 23 1.21 1.15 -8.07
N ASN A 24 2.50 1.00 -8.30
CA ASN A 24 3.48 2.04 -8.03
C ASN A 24 3.31 3.25 -8.94
N PHE A 25 3.30 4.42 -8.32
CA PHE A 25 3.27 5.72 -8.96
C PHE A 25 4.63 6.40 -8.82
N SER A 26 5.31 6.59 -9.94
CA SER A 26 6.61 7.27 -9.94
C SER A 26 6.47 8.78 -10.14
N ARG A 27 7.50 9.53 -9.73
CA ARG A 27 7.62 10.98 -9.97
C ARG A 27 7.35 11.38 -11.44
N ARG A 28 7.78 10.54 -12.40
CA ARG A 28 7.54 10.78 -13.83
C ARG A 28 6.05 10.87 -14.16
N HIS A 29 5.22 10.06 -13.52
CA HIS A 29 3.78 10.07 -13.78
C HIS A 29 3.13 11.40 -13.34
N ASN A 30 3.63 12.05 -12.28
CA ASN A 30 3.11 13.35 -11.84
C ASN A 30 3.40 14.48 -12.83
N GLU A 31 4.41 14.33 -13.69
CA GLU A 31 4.76 15.31 -14.72
C GLU A 31 3.74 15.31 -15.88
N TYR A 32 3.06 14.18 -16.14
CA TYR A 32 2.08 14.07 -17.22
C TYR A 32 0.72 14.65 -16.80
N ALA A 33 0.21 15.60 -17.61
CA ALA A 33 -1.09 16.22 -17.37
C ALA A 33 -2.26 15.21 -17.44
N ASP A 34 -2.08 14.14 -18.19
CA ASP A 34 -3.13 13.13 -18.46
C ASP A 34 -3.08 11.94 -17.50
N PHE A 35 -2.31 11.99 -16.42
CA PHE A 35 -2.16 10.83 -15.53
C PHE A 35 -3.47 10.39 -14.90
N VAL A 36 -4.14 11.27 -14.16
CA VAL A 36 -5.44 10.99 -13.53
C VAL A 36 -6.50 10.63 -14.56
N PRO A 37 -6.70 11.41 -15.66
CA PRO A 37 -7.60 11.03 -16.74
C PRO A 37 -7.34 9.63 -17.31
N ASN A 38 -6.07 9.24 -17.45
CA ASN A 38 -5.70 7.94 -17.98
C ASN A 38 -6.05 6.79 -17.05
N ILE A 39 -5.85 6.93 -15.72
CA ILE A 39 -6.29 5.91 -14.74
C ILE A 39 -7.79 5.77 -14.77
N LEU A 40 -8.53 6.88 -14.64
CA LEU A 40 -10.00 6.85 -14.60
C LEU A 40 -10.61 6.30 -15.91
N LYS A 41 -9.99 6.63 -17.05
CA LYS A 41 -10.39 6.06 -18.33
C LYS A 41 -10.21 4.54 -18.36
N ARG A 42 -9.07 4.01 -17.86
CA ARG A 42 -8.83 2.57 -17.82
C ARG A 42 -9.81 1.85 -16.90
N LEU A 43 -10.03 2.34 -15.70
CA LEU A 43 -11.04 1.79 -14.79
C LEU A 43 -12.40 1.67 -15.49
N LYS A 44 -12.80 2.72 -16.22
CA LYS A 44 -14.05 2.73 -16.98
C LYS A 44 -14.04 1.76 -18.18
N ASP A 45 -12.98 1.78 -18.99
CA ASP A 45 -12.88 0.97 -20.23
C ASP A 45 -12.83 -0.53 -19.89
N TYR A 46 -12.13 -0.90 -18.83
CA TYR A 46 -12.05 -2.29 -18.33
C TYR A 46 -13.22 -2.67 -17.41
N LYS A 47 -14.06 -1.71 -17.00
CA LYS A 47 -15.20 -1.90 -16.08
C LYS A 47 -14.75 -2.46 -14.71
N VAL A 48 -13.60 -2.01 -14.23
CA VAL A 48 -13.05 -2.38 -12.92
C VAL A 48 -13.55 -1.36 -11.89
N PRO A 49 -14.13 -1.79 -10.76
CA PRO A 49 -14.45 -0.93 -9.62
C PRO A 49 -13.21 -0.19 -9.11
N SER A 50 -13.36 1.07 -8.74
CA SER A 50 -12.22 1.92 -8.37
C SER A 50 -11.57 1.49 -7.05
N ASP A 51 -12.32 0.91 -6.14
CA ASP A 51 -11.90 0.37 -4.85
C ASP A 51 -11.03 -0.91 -4.97
N LEU A 52 -10.93 -1.48 -6.17
CA LEU A 52 -9.99 -2.56 -6.47
C LEU A 52 -8.62 -2.07 -6.98
N LEU A 53 -8.43 -0.77 -7.06
CA LEU A 53 -7.15 -0.17 -7.42
C LEU A 53 -6.61 0.67 -6.26
N GLU A 54 -5.39 0.39 -5.86
CA GLU A 54 -4.61 1.25 -4.97
C GLU A 54 -3.44 1.87 -5.73
N VAL A 55 -3.17 3.15 -5.48
CA VAL A 55 -2.03 3.87 -6.06
C VAL A 55 -1.00 4.13 -4.97
N GLU A 56 0.18 3.53 -5.10
CA GLU A 56 1.30 3.70 -4.19
C GLU A 56 2.20 4.85 -4.62
N VAL A 57 2.45 5.79 -3.73
CA VAL A 57 3.36 6.92 -3.94
C VAL A 57 4.50 6.85 -2.93
N THR A 58 5.74 6.82 -3.41
CA THR A 58 6.89 6.86 -2.52
C THR A 58 7.04 8.24 -1.88
N GLU A 59 7.61 8.29 -0.69
CA GLU A 59 7.87 9.54 0.04
C GLU A 59 8.62 10.58 -0.82
N SER A 60 9.54 10.15 -1.66
CA SER A 60 10.34 11.03 -2.54
C SER A 60 9.51 11.78 -3.60
N VAL A 61 8.34 11.26 -3.98
CA VAL A 61 7.46 11.92 -4.95
C VAL A 61 6.92 13.24 -4.41
N PHE A 62 6.73 13.33 -3.11
CA PHE A 62 6.24 14.55 -2.44
C PHE A 62 7.24 15.71 -2.44
N MET A 63 8.52 15.44 -2.69
CA MET A 63 9.56 16.47 -2.82
C MET A 63 9.47 17.23 -4.15
N SER A 64 8.57 16.83 -5.05
CA SER A 64 8.28 17.52 -6.32
C SER A 64 7.22 18.61 -6.13
N ASP A 65 6.43 18.92 -7.15
CA ASP A 65 5.29 19.84 -7.06
C ASP A 65 4.17 19.26 -6.17
N LEU A 66 4.24 19.58 -4.87
CA LEU A 66 3.32 19.08 -3.86
C LEU A 66 1.86 19.44 -4.17
N ASN A 67 1.60 20.66 -4.67
CA ASN A 67 0.22 21.10 -4.95
C ASN A 67 -0.40 20.29 -6.08
N LYS A 68 0.35 20.07 -7.17
CA LYS A 68 -0.12 19.27 -8.30
C LYS A 68 -0.34 17.82 -7.89
N LEU A 69 0.58 17.26 -7.11
CA LEU A 69 0.46 15.90 -6.61
C LEU A 69 -0.77 15.76 -5.72
N THR A 70 -0.96 16.64 -4.73
CA THR A 70 -2.11 16.60 -3.82
C THR A 70 -3.42 16.63 -4.60
N ASN A 71 -3.59 17.56 -5.55
CA ASN A 71 -4.78 17.65 -6.38
C ASN A 71 -5.04 16.37 -7.19
N ASN A 72 -3.98 15.75 -7.73
CA ASN A 72 -4.09 14.50 -8.47
C ASN A 72 -4.57 13.35 -7.56
N LEU A 73 -3.98 13.21 -6.37
CA LEU A 73 -4.33 12.17 -5.41
C LEU A 73 -5.75 12.37 -4.86
N GLU A 74 -6.13 13.61 -4.51
CA GLU A 74 -7.50 13.95 -4.11
C GLU A 74 -8.52 13.57 -5.19
N THR A 75 -8.21 13.91 -6.46
CA THR A 75 -9.10 13.55 -7.58
C THR A 75 -9.29 12.04 -7.73
N LEU A 76 -8.23 11.24 -7.56
CA LEU A 76 -8.33 9.77 -7.60
C LEU A 76 -9.13 9.24 -6.42
N ARG A 77 -8.86 9.74 -5.20
CA ARG A 77 -9.54 9.35 -3.97
C ARG A 77 -11.03 9.67 -4.01
N ASP A 78 -11.42 10.84 -4.52
CA ASP A 78 -12.82 11.25 -4.72
C ASP A 78 -13.56 10.32 -5.71
N ARG A 79 -12.83 9.55 -6.51
CA ARG A 79 -13.36 8.54 -7.42
C ARG A 79 -13.29 7.13 -6.87
N GLY A 80 -12.89 6.97 -5.59
CA GLY A 80 -12.85 5.70 -4.89
C GLY A 80 -11.58 4.87 -5.11
N VAL A 81 -10.52 5.45 -5.69
CA VAL A 81 -9.20 4.81 -5.75
C VAL A 81 -8.51 4.99 -4.41
N GLU A 82 -8.02 3.92 -3.79
CA GLU A 82 -7.23 4.00 -2.56
C GLU A 82 -5.82 4.52 -2.83
N ILE A 83 -5.27 5.30 -1.91
CA ILE A 83 -3.95 5.90 -2.02
C ILE A 83 -3.09 5.47 -0.83
N SER A 84 -1.89 4.97 -1.09
CA SER A 84 -0.91 4.68 -0.04
C SER A 84 0.40 5.43 -0.21
N VAL A 85 1.03 5.74 0.93
CA VAL A 85 2.42 6.23 0.97
C VAL A 85 3.32 5.05 1.21
N ASP A 86 4.26 4.84 0.28
CA ASP A 86 5.23 3.77 0.30
C ASP A 86 6.58 4.22 0.90
N ASP A 87 7.37 3.26 1.41
CA ASP A 87 8.71 3.48 2.01
C ASP A 87 8.72 4.52 3.15
N PHE A 88 7.62 4.66 3.92
CA PHE A 88 7.55 5.64 4.99
C PHE A 88 8.57 5.35 6.09
N GLY A 89 9.46 6.32 6.33
CA GLY A 89 10.52 6.21 7.33
C GLY A 89 11.90 5.85 6.79
N SER A 90 12.01 5.53 5.49
CA SER A 90 13.30 5.22 4.86
C SER A 90 14.20 6.45 4.65
N GLY A 91 13.66 7.65 4.79
CA GLY A 91 14.39 8.88 4.45
C GLY A 91 13.97 10.11 5.26
N TYR A 92 13.67 11.20 4.56
CA TYR A 92 13.28 12.49 5.13
C TYR A 92 11.80 12.54 5.51
N SER A 93 11.30 11.51 6.17
CA SER A 93 9.90 11.40 6.58
C SER A 93 9.44 12.63 7.35
N SER A 94 8.69 13.47 6.68
CA SER A 94 8.06 14.62 7.32
C SER A 94 6.62 14.24 7.68
N LEU A 95 6.35 14.05 8.95
CA LEU A 95 4.96 13.92 9.47
C LEU A 95 4.07 15.06 9.00
N ASN A 96 4.65 16.24 8.75
CA ASN A 96 3.94 17.37 8.14
C ASN A 96 3.43 17.07 6.74
N LEU A 97 4.00 16.09 6.05
CA LEU A 97 3.57 15.69 4.73
C LEU A 97 2.21 15.00 4.80
N LEU A 98 2.06 14.04 5.74
CA LEU A 98 0.82 13.30 5.93
C LEU A 98 -0.37 14.21 6.24
N SER A 99 -0.13 15.38 6.85
CA SER A 99 -1.21 16.35 7.11
C SER A 99 -1.67 17.13 5.87
N LYS A 100 -0.97 17.01 4.74
CA LYS A 100 -1.22 17.80 3.52
C LYS A 100 -1.69 16.97 2.34
N VAL A 101 -1.63 15.66 2.46
CA VAL A 101 -1.97 14.76 1.35
C VAL A 101 -3.13 13.86 1.72
N ALA A 102 -4.00 13.62 0.74
CA ALA A 102 -5.12 12.72 0.87
C ALA A 102 -4.63 11.29 0.61
N VAL A 103 -4.26 10.59 1.70
CA VAL A 103 -3.85 9.19 1.67
C VAL A 103 -4.71 8.37 2.63
N ASP A 104 -4.84 7.08 2.36
CA ASP A 104 -5.65 6.15 3.13
C ASP A 104 -4.76 5.21 3.96
N THR A 105 -3.63 4.79 3.39
CA THR A 105 -2.70 3.82 4.00
C THR A 105 -1.27 4.38 4.05
N VAL A 106 -0.57 4.12 5.15
CA VAL A 106 0.86 4.40 5.32
C VAL A 106 1.60 3.07 5.44
N LYS A 107 2.53 2.80 4.52
CA LYS A 107 3.35 1.59 4.47
C LYS A 107 4.68 1.85 5.17
N LEU A 108 4.90 1.20 6.30
CA LEU A 108 6.13 1.28 7.06
C LEU A 108 7.21 0.45 6.36
N ASP A 109 8.33 1.09 6.04
CA ASP A 109 9.49 0.45 5.41
C ASP A 109 10.03 -0.70 6.29
N LYS A 110 10.50 -1.77 5.64
CA LYS A 110 11.08 -2.93 6.31
C LYS A 110 12.25 -2.61 7.26
N GLN A 111 12.94 -1.48 7.07
CA GLN A 111 14.03 -1.06 7.95
C GLN A 111 13.57 -0.93 9.42
N PHE A 112 12.31 -0.57 9.66
CA PHE A 112 11.75 -0.59 11.02
C PHE A 112 11.77 -1.99 11.64
N LEU A 113 11.61 -3.05 10.81
CA LEU A 113 11.65 -4.44 11.26
C LEU A 113 13.08 -4.97 11.36
N ASP A 114 13.97 -4.58 10.45
CA ASP A 114 15.37 -5.00 10.46
C ASP A 114 16.08 -4.53 11.74
N ASP A 115 15.77 -3.33 12.22
CA ASP A 115 16.32 -2.79 13.48
C ASP A 115 15.83 -3.56 14.72
N THR A 116 14.68 -4.21 14.67
CA THR A 116 14.15 -5.01 15.79
C THR A 116 14.86 -6.35 15.96
N MET A 117 15.45 -6.89 14.89
CA MET A 117 16.20 -8.16 14.96
C MET A 117 17.58 -8.00 15.60
N ASN A 118 17.99 -6.76 15.92
CA ASN A 118 19.23 -6.49 16.61
C ASN A 118 18.96 -6.39 18.14
N SER A 119 19.36 -7.43 18.88
CA SER A 119 19.03 -7.64 20.30
C SER A 119 19.33 -6.45 21.25
N GLU A 120 20.24 -5.56 20.87
CA GLU A 120 20.55 -4.35 21.64
C GLU A 120 19.51 -3.21 21.46
N ARG A 121 18.68 -3.26 20.42
CA ARG A 121 17.73 -2.20 20.06
C ARG A 121 16.27 -2.67 19.93
N GLU A 122 16.01 -3.94 20.15
CA GLU A 122 14.68 -4.56 19.97
C GLU A 122 13.57 -3.80 20.74
N GLU A 123 13.78 -3.53 22.03
CA GLU A 123 12.80 -2.82 22.86
C GLU A 123 12.55 -1.39 22.36
N THR A 124 13.59 -0.71 21.91
CA THR A 124 13.49 0.66 21.35
C THR A 124 12.73 0.64 20.02
N ALA A 125 13.06 -0.29 19.14
CA ALA A 125 12.41 -0.42 17.83
C ALA A 125 10.92 -0.78 17.98
N LEU A 126 10.60 -1.75 18.85
CA LEU A 126 9.22 -2.08 19.20
C LEU A 126 8.45 -0.86 19.74
N THR A 127 9.08 -0.10 20.61
CA THR A 127 8.48 1.13 21.15
C THR A 127 8.20 2.14 20.04
N ILE A 128 9.14 2.36 19.12
CA ILE A 128 8.97 3.26 17.98
C ILE A 128 7.81 2.81 17.11
N ILE A 129 7.79 1.55 16.66
CA ILE A 129 6.72 1.00 15.81
C ILE A 129 5.37 1.16 16.50
N LYS A 130 5.26 0.79 17.77
CA LYS A 130 4.01 0.87 18.53
C LYS A 130 3.45 2.29 18.60
N TYR A 131 4.29 3.27 18.94
CA TYR A 131 3.83 4.65 19.05
C TYR A 131 3.58 5.30 17.69
N LEU A 132 4.38 4.95 16.68
CA LEU A 132 4.16 5.39 15.30
C LEU A 132 2.85 4.86 14.75
N THR A 133 2.59 3.56 14.87
CA THR A 133 1.31 2.93 14.46
C THR A 133 0.14 3.59 15.17
N LYS A 134 0.22 3.73 16.49
CA LYS A 134 -0.84 4.38 17.27
C LYS A 134 -1.11 5.82 16.81
N MET A 135 -0.07 6.59 16.54
CA MET A 135 -0.20 7.96 16.05
C MET A 135 -0.85 8.00 14.67
N LEU A 136 -0.39 7.18 13.72
CA LEU A 136 -0.93 7.12 12.36
C LEU A 136 -2.41 6.71 12.35
N ARG A 137 -2.77 5.70 13.14
CA ARG A 137 -4.18 5.29 13.31
C ARG A 137 -5.04 6.38 13.93
N HIS A 138 -4.50 7.13 14.92
CA HIS A 138 -5.20 8.26 15.52
C HIS A 138 -5.45 9.41 14.53
N LEU A 139 -4.59 9.54 13.52
CA LEU A 139 -4.78 10.49 12.41
C LEU A 139 -5.72 9.96 11.32
N GLY A 140 -6.22 8.74 11.45
CA GLY A 140 -7.19 8.13 10.53
C GLY A 140 -6.58 7.30 9.40
N PHE A 141 -5.27 7.03 9.42
CA PHE A 141 -4.60 6.20 8.42
C PHE A 141 -4.68 4.71 8.79
N LYS A 142 -4.81 3.84 7.80
CA LYS A 142 -4.44 2.42 7.92
C LYS A 142 -2.92 2.32 7.96
N VAL A 143 -2.38 1.40 8.74
CA VAL A 143 -0.93 1.15 8.83
C VAL A 143 -0.62 -0.23 8.29
N LEU A 144 0.23 -0.29 7.27
CA LEU A 144 0.74 -1.51 6.69
C LEU A 144 2.25 -1.62 7.00
N ALA A 145 2.69 -2.77 7.51
CA ALA A 145 4.12 -3.04 7.68
C ALA A 145 4.61 -3.98 6.57
N GLU A 146 5.71 -3.58 5.92
CA GLU A 146 6.34 -4.34 4.85
C GLU A 146 7.50 -5.21 5.33
N GLY A 147 7.86 -6.20 4.51
CA GLY A 147 9.05 -7.02 4.73
C GLY A 147 8.96 -8.00 5.89
N VAL A 148 7.75 -8.43 6.27
CA VAL A 148 7.55 -9.45 7.30
C VAL A 148 8.03 -10.81 6.79
N GLU A 149 9.03 -11.40 7.46
CA GLU A 149 9.66 -12.66 7.08
C GLU A 149 9.55 -13.74 8.16
N THR A 150 9.33 -13.35 9.43
CA THR A 150 9.31 -14.28 10.56
C THR A 150 8.05 -14.16 11.42
N SER A 151 7.76 -15.21 12.19
CA SER A 151 6.66 -15.25 13.16
C SER A 151 6.86 -14.25 14.30
N GLU A 152 8.11 -14.02 14.69
CA GLU A 152 8.45 -13.05 15.74
C GLU A 152 8.13 -11.63 15.31
N GLN A 153 8.46 -11.26 14.05
CA GLN A 153 8.09 -9.97 13.47
C GLN A 153 6.58 -9.80 13.39
N LEU A 154 5.86 -10.86 12.98
CA LEU A 154 4.40 -10.83 12.93
C LEU A 154 3.78 -10.59 14.31
N GLU A 155 4.23 -11.30 15.35
CA GLU A 155 3.71 -11.13 16.70
C GLU A 155 4.00 -9.72 17.24
N MET A 156 5.18 -9.19 16.98
CA MET A 156 5.55 -7.83 17.33
C MET A 156 4.62 -6.78 16.69
N LEU A 157 4.33 -6.92 15.39
CA LEU A 157 3.42 -6.02 14.69
C LEU A 157 1.99 -6.15 15.20
N ARG A 158 1.56 -7.35 15.59
CA ARG A 158 0.29 -7.58 16.24
C ARG A 158 0.19 -6.86 17.59
N LEU A 159 1.26 -6.91 18.41
CA LEU A 159 1.35 -6.17 19.68
C LEU A 159 1.42 -4.64 19.49
N ALA A 160 1.83 -4.20 18.31
CA ALA A 160 1.84 -2.79 17.92
C ALA A 160 0.53 -2.30 17.30
N ASP A 161 -0.50 -3.15 17.21
CA ASP A 161 -1.80 -2.85 16.58
C ASP A 161 -1.69 -2.43 15.10
N CYS A 162 -0.73 -3.02 14.35
CA CYS A 162 -0.61 -2.80 12.92
C CYS A 162 -1.82 -3.41 12.19
N ASP A 163 -2.40 -2.67 11.24
CA ASP A 163 -3.65 -3.08 10.59
C ASP A 163 -3.42 -4.15 9.52
N ILE A 164 -2.34 -4.02 8.75
CA ILE A 164 -2.01 -4.89 7.60
C ILE A 164 -0.53 -5.24 7.65
N VAL A 165 -0.18 -6.44 7.22
CA VAL A 165 1.20 -6.88 7.10
C VAL A 165 1.45 -7.49 5.73
N GLN A 166 2.62 -7.23 5.15
CA GLN A 166 3.05 -7.73 3.85
C GLN A 166 4.47 -8.28 3.95
N GLY A 167 4.72 -9.44 3.35
CA GLY A 167 6.08 -9.97 3.32
C GLY A 167 6.17 -11.45 2.97
N TYR A 168 7.40 -11.94 2.90
CA TYR A 168 7.71 -13.33 2.51
C TYR A 168 7.22 -14.38 3.51
N PHE A 169 6.80 -13.96 4.70
CA PHE A 169 6.14 -14.84 5.65
C PHE A 169 4.85 -15.44 5.07
N TYR A 170 4.09 -14.67 4.28
CA TYR A 170 2.86 -15.14 3.64
C TYR A 170 3.12 -15.67 2.23
N ALA A 171 3.72 -14.87 1.38
CA ALA A 171 4.01 -15.25 0.00
C ALA A 171 5.15 -14.41 -0.58
N LYS A 172 5.93 -15.00 -1.48
CA LYS A 172 6.88 -14.28 -2.31
C LYS A 172 6.19 -13.72 -3.54
N PRO A 173 6.76 -12.67 -4.18
CA PRO A 173 6.26 -12.20 -5.46
C PRO A 173 6.16 -13.35 -6.46
N MET A 174 5.04 -13.41 -7.16
CA MET A 174 4.74 -14.48 -8.11
C MET A 174 4.07 -13.93 -9.37
N PRO A 175 4.14 -14.63 -10.50
CA PRO A 175 3.39 -14.29 -11.70
C PRO A 175 1.89 -14.26 -11.46
N ILE A 176 1.16 -13.44 -12.22
CA ILE A 176 -0.29 -13.23 -12.03
C ILE A 176 -1.12 -14.53 -12.11
N GLY A 177 -0.70 -15.49 -12.94
CA GLY A 177 -1.36 -16.80 -13.01
C GLY A 177 -1.20 -17.64 -11.74
N GLU A 178 -0.02 -17.59 -11.10
CA GLU A 178 0.24 -18.25 -9.83
C GLU A 178 -0.50 -17.54 -8.69
N PHE A 179 -0.53 -16.20 -8.71
CA PHE A 179 -1.28 -15.40 -7.74
C PHE A 179 -2.78 -15.75 -7.74
N ARG A 180 -3.37 -15.93 -8.91
CA ARG A 180 -4.77 -16.31 -9.04
C ARG A 180 -5.05 -17.66 -8.34
N THR A 181 -4.21 -18.65 -8.56
CA THR A 181 -4.32 -19.96 -7.90
C THR A 181 -4.12 -19.83 -6.39
N PHE A 182 -3.10 -19.06 -5.98
CA PHE A 182 -2.82 -18.81 -4.56
C PHE A 182 -4.01 -18.16 -3.85
N LEU A 183 -4.65 -17.16 -4.46
CA LEU A 183 -5.81 -16.48 -3.89
C LEU A 183 -7.02 -17.43 -3.75
N GLN A 184 -7.27 -18.28 -4.73
CA GLN A 184 -8.33 -19.28 -4.67
C GLN A 184 -8.10 -20.29 -3.53
N GLU A 185 -6.88 -20.83 -3.42
CA GLU A 185 -6.51 -21.76 -2.34
C GLU A 185 -6.56 -21.11 -0.95
N PHE A 186 -6.22 -19.83 -0.85
CA PHE A 186 -6.26 -19.07 0.40
C PHE A 186 -7.71 -18.91 0.88
N ASN A 187 -8.61 -18.51 0.01
CA ASN A 187 -10.02 -18.31 0.31
C ASN A 187 -10.74 -19.64 0.67
N GLU A 188 -10.31 -20.76 0.08
CA GLU A 188 -10.86 -22.08 0.41
C GLU A 188 -10.46 -22.56 1.81
N ARG A 189 -9.35 -22.07 2.38
CA ARG A 189 -8.89 -22.45 3.74
C ARG A 189 -9.62 -21.69 4.85
N ASP A 190 -10.14 -20.49 4.54
CA ASP A 190 -10.82 -19.64 5.51
C ASP A 190 -12.35 -19.85 5.55
N ASN A 191 -12.88 -20.72 4.67
CA ASN A 191 -14.27 -21.18 4.63
C ASN A 191 -14.42 -22.58 5.22
#